data_f5cf8ccb7475f4f7c65cab221f9e396e
#
_entry.id   f5cf8ccb7475f4f7c65cab221f9e396e
#
_cell.length_a   1.000
_cell.length_b   1.000
_cell.length_c   1.000
_cell.angle_alpha   90.00
_cell.angle_beta   90.00
_cell.angle_gamma   90.00
#
_symmetry.space_group_name_H-M   'P 1'
#
loop_
_entity.id
_entity.type
_entity.pdbx_description
1 polymer ?
#
loop_
_entity_poly.entity_id
_entity_poly.type
_entity_poly.pdbx_seq_one_letter_code
_entity_poly.pdbx_strand_id
1 'polypeptide(L)'
;MTELDRAAVPASTSIPATASRAAVSLATVEATIAVLTEIDETGDKRTMGRMARRLGKEQPALLRRAAALKDKHGDAIGEAAVFYSTLVWAIFDRHSDRAPRLTPANIDQAQTVLAEEWSGVEGLGDKPIDERVAPGLLGRQPHLCAKLAELIAEDVRTEAMTAECAEVIFPPTQVIVEAFDAAIDGRRPGERVGPIVRETAKVGRNDPCPCGSGKKYKKCHAGQG
;
A
#
# COMPACT_ATOMS: atom_id res chain seq x y z
N MET A 1 -43.18 19.07 8.98
CA MET A 1 -42.00 19.75 8.46
C MET A 1 -40.87 19.43 9.42
N THR A 2 -40.12 18.40 9.14
CA THR A 2 -39.00 17.90 9.94
C THR A 2 -37.77 17.99 9.06
N GLU A 3 -36.83 18.86 9.46
CA GLU A 3 -35.52 19.02 8.84
C GLU A 3 -34.74 17.69 8.86
N LEU A 4 -34.42 17.21 7.68
CA LEU A 4 -33.49 16.10 7.50
C LEU A 4 -32.07 16.61 7.69
N ASP A 5 -31.49 16.16 8.76
CA ASP A 5 -30.09 16.33 9.16
C ASP A 5 -29.15 16.00 8.00
N ARG A 6 -28.43 17.01 7.52
CA ARG A 6 -27.33 16.86 6.58
C ARG A 6 -26.17 16.23 7.37
N ALA A 7 -26.00 14.93 7.20
CA ALA A 7 -24.78 14.26 7.63
C ALA A 7 -23.58 14.93 6.94
N ALA A 8 -22.73 15.54 7.72
CA ALA A 8 -21.48 16.15 7.31
C ALA A 8 -20.56 15.06 6.75
N VAL A 9 -20.17 15.20 5.49
CA VAL A 9 -19.09 14.44 4.88
C VAL A 9 -17.82 14.74 5.70
N PRO A 10 -17.10 13.72 6.22
CA PRO A 10 -15.89 13.97 6.97
C PRO A 10 -14.87 14.65 6.07
N ALA A 11 -14.31 15.74 6.58
CA ALA A 11 -13.31 16.57 5.93
C ALA A 11 -12.15 15.70 5.41
N SER A 12 -11.76 15.97 4.18
CA SER A 12 -10.55 15.51 3.51
C SER A 12 -9.40 15.35 4.51
N THR A 13 -9.02 14.11 4.78
CA THR A 13 -7.84 13.79 5.58
C THR A 13 -6.62 14.27 4.80
N SER A 14 -6.07 15.40 5.18
CA SER A 14 -4.83 15.93 4.63
C SER A 14 -3.72 14.87 4.81
N ILE A 15 -3.24 14.31 3.70
CA ILE A 15 -2.10 13.40 3.64
C ILE A 15 -0.91 14.12 4.29
N PRO A 16 -0.26 13.56 5.32
CA PRO A 16 0.91 14.18 5.92
C PRO A 16 1.99 14.36 4.85
N ALA A 17 2.72 15.46 4.89
CA ALA A 17 3.73 15.90 3.91
C ALA A 17 4.99 15.01 3.83
N THR A 18 4.87 13.73 4.16
CA THR A 18 5.89 12.68 4.07
C THR A 18 5.46 11.55 3.15
N ALA A 19 4.61 11.83 2.16
CA ALA A 19 4.24 10.81 1.19
C ALA A 19 5.52 10.25 0.55
N SER A 20 5.74 8.95 0.72
CA SER A 20 6.75 8.18 0.01
C SER A 20 6.64 8.48 -1.50
N ARG A 21 7.76 8.57 -2.22
CA ARG A 21 7.74 8.64 -3.69
C ARG A 21 7.02 7.44 -4.32
N ALA A 22 6.95 6.36 -3.56
CA ALA A 22 6.24 5.14 -3.90
C ALA A 22 4.73 5.19 -3.56
N ALA A 23 4.24 6.23 -2.86
CA ALA A 23 2.83 6.31 -2.47
C ALA A 23 1.92 6.35 -3.70
N VAL A 24 1.16 5.28 -3.88
CA VAL A 24 0.26 5.13 -5.04
C VAL A 24 -1.03 5.91 -4.80
N SER A 25 -1.43 6.73 -5.78
CA SER A 25 -2.70 7.46 -5.70
C SER A 25 -3.90 6.54 -5.85
N LEU A 26 -5.02 6.89 -5.22
CA LEU A 26 -6.28 6.16 -5.36
C LEU A 26 -6.68 6.02 -6.85
N ALA A 27 -6.54 7.08 -7.63
CA ALA A 27 -6.86 7.07 -9.06
C ALA A 27 -6.03 6.04 -9.85
N THR A 28 -4.74 5.86 -9.50
CA THR A 28 -3.90 4.83 -10.13
C THR A 28 -4.35 3.43 -9.75
N VAL A 29 -4.71 3.21 -8.49
CA VAL A 29 -5.23 1.92 -8.00
C VAL A 29 -6.52 1.57 -8.73
N GLU A 30 -7.52 2.45 -8.70
CA GLU A 30 -8.82 2.24 -9.33
C GLU A 30 -8.72 2.03 -10.85
N ALA A 31 -7.94 2.86 -11.54
CA ALA A 31 -7.73 2.73 -12.98
C ALA A 31 -7.03 1.42 -13.37
N THR A 32 -6.17 0.86 -12.51
CA THR A 32 -5.52 -0.42 -12.79
C THR A 32 -6.48 -1.57 -12.56
N ILE A 33 -7.25 -1.53 -11.48
CA ILE A 33 -8.28 -2.53 -11.19
C ILE A 33 -9.30 -2.58 -12.33
N ALA A 34 -9.83 -1.42 -12.76
CA ALA A 34 -10.79 -1.36 -13.86
C ALA A 34 -10.28 -2.01 -15.15
N VAL A 35 -9.01 -1.79 -15.51
CA VAL A 35 -8.40 -2.44 -16.69
C VAL A 35 -8.30 -3.96 -16.51
N LEU A 36 -7.93 -4.45 -15.32
CA LEU A 36 -7.83 -5.88 -15.08
C LEU A 36 -9.21 -6.54 -15.06
N THR A 37 -10.21 -5.89 -14.48
CA THR A 37 -11.60 -6.36 -14.49
C THR A 37 -12.13 -6.44 -15.93
N GLU A 38 -11.92 -5.41 -16.76
CA GLU A 38 -12.33 -5.41 -18.17
C GLU A 38 -11.69 -6.56 -18.96
N ILE A 39 -10.39 -6.83 -18.74
CA ILE A 39 -9.68 -7.95 -19.38
C ILE A 39 -10.30 -9.29 -18.98
N ASP A 40 -10.67 -9.46 -17.72
CA ASP A 40 -11.30 -10.68 -17.21
C ASP A 40 -12.72 -10.84 -17.76
N GLU A 41 -13.58 -9.82 -17.65
CA GLU A 41 -14.96 -9.82 -18.13
C GLU A 41 -15.06 -10.06 -19.64
N THR A 42 -14.15 -9.47 -20.43
CA THR A 42 -14.12 -9.67 -21.88
C THR A 42 -13.47 -10.96 -22.31
N GLY A 43 -12.78 -11.66 -21.39
CA GLY A 43 -12.04 -12.88 -21.69
C GLY A 43 -10.90 -12.68 -22.68
N ASP A 44 -10.25 -11.50 -22.70
CA ASP A 44 -9.14 -11.19 -23.60
C ASP A 44 -7.88 -12.00 -23.29
N LYS A 45 -7.91 -13.27 -23.71
CA LYS A 45 -6.80 -14.24 -23.53
C LYS A 45 -5.48 -13.74 -24.11
N ARG A 46 -5.51 -12.87 -25.13
CA ARG A 46 -4.30 -12.33 -25.74
C ARG A 46 -3.62 -11.34 -24.80
N THR A 47 -4.37 -10.44 -24.20
CA THR A 47 -3.86 -9.47 -23.23
C THR A 47 -3.44 -10.16 -21.95
N MET A 48 -4.24 -11.08 -21.40
CA MET A 48 -3.87 -11.90 -20.26
C MET A 48 -2.54 -12.65 -20.50
N GLY A 49 -2.41 -13.29 -21.65
CA GLY A 49 -1.17 -14.01 -22.02
C GLY A 49 0.06 -13.09 -22.16
N ARG A 50 -0.12 -11.85 -22.62
CA ARG A 50 0.97 -10.85 -22.65
C ARG A 50 1.39 -10.45 -21.24
N MET A 51 0.42 -10.17 -20.37
CA MET A 51 0.67 -9.80 -18.97
C MET A 51 1.37 -10.93 -18.21
N ALA A 52 0.90 -12.16 -18.33
CA ALA A 52 1.51 -13.32 -17.69
C ALA A 52 2.96 -13.53 -18.15
N ARG A 53 3.25 -13.42 -19.45
CA ARG A 53 4.63 -13.52 -19.97
C ARG A 53 5.50 -12.37 -19.47
N ARG A 54 4.96 -11.15 -19.37
CA ARG A 54 5.68 -9.98 -18.88
C ARG A 54 5.99 -10.14 -17.40
N LEU A 55 5.01 -10.52 -16.58
CA LEU A 55 5.19 -10.82 -15.16
C LEU A 55 6.27 -11.89 -14.94
N GLY A 56 6.21 -13.00 -15.69
CA GLY A 56 7.20 -14.09 -15.59
C GLY A 56 8.62 -13.65 -15.90
N LYS A 57 8.79 -12.74 -16.87
CA LYS A 57 10.09 -12.17 -17.23
C LYS A 57 10.59 -11.13 -16.24
N GLU A 58 9.72 -10.23 -15.81
CA GLU A 58 10.09 -9.08 -14.98
C GLU A 58 10.09 -9.40 -13.48
N GLN A 59 9.18 -10.26 -13.01
CA GLN A 59 8.97 -10.58 -11.59
C GLN A 59 9.00 -12.09 -11.28
N PRO A 60 10.06 -12.82 -11.66
CA PRO A 60 10.11 -14.27 -11.42
C PRO A 60 10.10 -14.65 -9.94
N ALA A 61 10.49 -13.75 -9.04
CA ALA A 61 10.44 -13.98 -7.60
C ALA A 61 9.01 -14.06 -7.08
N LEU A 62 8.08 -13.26 -7.61
CA LEU A 62 6.66 -13.31 -7.24
C LEU A 62 6.03 -14.63 -7.66
N LEU A 63 6.31 -15.11 -8.88
CA LEU A 63 5.77 -16.39 -9.34
C LEU A 63 6.32 -17.57 -8.54
N ARG A 64 7.61 -17.55 -8.16
CA ARG A 64 8.16 -18.59 -7.26
C ARG A 64 7.48 -18.60 -5.91
N ARG A 65 7.18 -17.42 -5.35
CA ARG A 65 6.44 -17.31 -4.08
C ARG A 65 5.01 -17.83 -4.20
N ALA A 66 4.31 -17.49 -5.27
CA ALA A 66 2.97 -18.01 -5.53
C ALA A 66 2.99 -19.54 -5.71
N ALA A 67 3.98 -20.10 -6.41
CA ALA A 67 4.16 -21.54 -6.53
C ALA A 67 4.41 -22.20 -5.17
N ALA A 68 5.23 -21.63 -4.32
CA ALA A 68 5.46 -22.16 -2.96
C ALA A 68 4.17 -22.12 -2.10
N LEU A 69 3.32 -21.12 -2.25
CA LEU A 69 2.01 -21.06 -1.59
C LEU A 69 1.06 -22.14 -2.13
N LYS A 70 1.06 -22.35 -3.45
CA LYS A 70 0.31 -23.45 -4.08
C LYS A 70 0.74 -24.82 -3.56
N ASP A 71 2.05 -25.09 -3.52
CA ASP A 71 2.62 -26.35 -3.05
C ASP A 71 2.25 -26.63 -1.59
N LYS A 72 2.16 -25.58 -0.78
CA LYS A 72 1.85 -25.71 0.65
C LYS A 72 0.36 -25.77 0.95
N HIS A 73 -0.48 -25.03 0.20
CA HIS A 73 -1.87 -24.77 0.56
C HIS A 73 -2.88 -25.16 -0.53
N GLY A 74 -2.43 -25.62 -1.70
CA GLY A 74 -3.29 -26.09 -2.78
C GLY A 74 -3.54 -25.06 -3.89
N ASP A 75 -4.26 -25.49 -4.93
CA ASP A 75 -4.42 -24.77 -6.19
C ASP A 75 -5.12 -23.43 -6.01
N ALA A 76 -6.23 -23.37 -5.28
CA ALA A 76 -7.00 -22.14 -5.07
C ALA A 76 -6.15 -21.00 -4.48
N ILE A 77 -5.31 -21.34 -3.49
CA ILE A 77 -4.40 -20.36 -2.87
C ILE A 77 -3.29 -19.96 -3.85
N GLY A 78 -2.78 -20.88 -4.65
CA GLY A 78 -1.82 -20.60 -5.69
C GLY A 78 -2.36 -19.63 -6.76
N GLU A 79 -3.59 -19.84 -7.19
CA GLU A 79 -4.28 -18.97 -8.17
C GLU A 79 -4.52 -17.57 -7.59
N ALA A 80 -5.04 -17.48 -6.38
CA ALA A 80 -5.21 -16.21 -5.68
C ALA A 80 -3.87 -15.49 -5.48
N ALA A 81 -2.81 -16.21 -5.12
CA ALA A 81 -1.46 -15.63 -4.97
C ALA A 81 -0.93 -15.05 -6.28
N VAL A 82 -1.14 -15.72 -7.41
CA VAL A 82 -0.78 -15.19 -8.74
C VAL A 82 -1.61 -13.95 -9.06
N PHE A 83 -2.92 -13.99 -8.82
CA PHE A 83 -3.82 -12.86 -9.10
C PHE A 83 -3.42 -11.62 -8.31
N TYR A 84 -3.32 -11.69 -6.98
CA TYR A 84 -2.97 -10.54 -6.15
C TYR A 84 -1.53 -10.06 -6.37
N SER A 85 -0.58 -10.96 -6.68
CA SER A 85 0.78 -10.57 -7.07
C SER A 85 0.78 -9.80 -8.39
N THR A 86 -0.03 -10.21 -9.36
CA THR A 86 -0.19 -9.55 -10.65
C THR A 86 -0.82 -8.17 -10.49
N LEU A 87 -1.86 -8.06 -9.66
CA LEU A 87 -2.54 -6.82 -9.36
C LEU A 87 -1.59 -5.80 -8.73
N VAL A 88 -0.90 -6.18 -7.66
CA VAL A 88 0.05 -5.29 -6.99
C VAL A 88 1.17 -4.86 -7.93
N TRP A 89 1.76 -5.80 -8.69
CA TRP A 89 2.77 -5.47 -9.68
C TRP A 89 2.25 -4.49 -10.74
N ALA A 90 1.06 -4.71 -11.30
CA ALA A 90 0.50 -3.85 -12.33
C ALA A 90 0.23 -2.43 -11.81
N ILE A 91 -0.19 -2.30 -10.55
CA ILE A 91 -0.41 -1.00 -9.90
C ILE A 91 0.92 -0.23 -9.78
N PHE A 92 1.97 -0.87 -9.27
CA PHE A 92 3.30 -0.24 -9.15
C PHE A 92 3.96 0.01 -10.51
N ASP A 93 3.75 -0.88 -11.49
CA ASP A 93 4.24 -0.71 -12.86
C ASP A 93 3.64 0.53 -13.53
N ARG A 94 2.33 0.75 -13.32
CA ARG A 94 1.65 1.95 -13.80
C ARG A 94 2.05 3.21 -13.03
N HIS A 95 2.27 3.09 -11.72
CA HIS A 95 2.66 4.21 -10.87
C HIS A 95 4.06 4.75 -11.19
N SER A 96 5.03 3.87 -11.37
CA SER A 96 6.45 4.21 -11.55
C SER A 96 6.93 4.18 -13.01
N ASP A 97 6.01 4.08 -13.99
CA ASP A 97 6.27 3.90 -15.43
C ASP A 97 6.98 2.57 -15.76
N ARG A 98 7.59 1.95 -14.77
CA ARG A 98 8.07 0.57 -14.76
C ARG A 98 8.41 0.13 -13.35
N ALA A 99 7.73 -0.92 -12.87
CA ALA A 99 8.00 -1.49 -11.56
C ALA A 99 9.43 -2.07 -11.47
N PRO A 100 10.17 -1.81 -10.38
CA PRO A 100 11.48 -2.42 -10.18
C PRO A 100 11.37 -3.94 -10.07
N ARG A 101 12.42 -4.64 -10.50
CA ARG A 101 12.49 -6.09 -10.36
C ARG A 101 12.77 -6.47 -8.91
N LEU A 102 11.86 -7.18 -8.30
CA LEU A 102 12.05 -7.71 -6.96
C LEU A 102 12.94 -8.96 -6.98
N THR A 103 13.84 -9.04 -6.00
CA THR A 103 14.64 -10.23 -5.70
C THR A 103 13.99 -11.03 -4.56
N PRO A 104 14.31 -12.31 -4.38
CA PRO A 104 13.88 -13.05 -3.20
C PRO A 104 14.27 -12.35 -1.90
N ALA A 105 15.48 -11.79 -1.82
CA ALA A 105 15.94 -11.06 -0.64
C ALA A 105 15.10 -9.82 -0.30
N ASN A 106 14.61 -9.09 -1.30
CA ASN A 106 13.69 -7.96 -1.06
C ASN A 106 12.38 -8.45 -0.42
N ILE A 107 11.86 -9.58 -0.90
CA ILE A 107 10.60 -10.15 -0.40
C ILE A 107 10.79 -10.71 1.02
N ASP A 108 11.88 -11.45 1.27
CA ASP A 108 12.18 -12.03 2.58
C ASP A 108 12.39 -10.92 3.64
N GLN A 109 13.08 -9.86 3.28
CA GLN A 109 13.28 -8.71 4.16
C GLN A 109 11.97 -7.98 4.45
N ALA A 110 11.13 -7.75 3.45
CA ALA A 110 9.80 -7.18 3.64
C ALA A 110 8.93 -8.05 4.56
N GLN A 111 9.01 -9.37 4.40
CA GLN A 111 8.30 -10.31 5.28
C GLN A 111 8.76 -10.19 6.74
N THR A 112 10.07 -10.12 6.98
CA THR A 112 10.61 -9.98 8.34
C THR A 112 10.09 -8.72 9.02
N VAL A 113 10.11 -7.61 8.30
CA VAL A 113 9.64 -6.31 8.81
C VAL A 113 8.16 -6.33 9.17
N LEU A 114 7.33 -6.83 8.25
CA LEU A 114 5.89 -6.89 8.52
C LEU A 114 5.56 -7.90 9.62
N ALA A 115 6.31 -8.99 9.75
CA ALA A 115 6.15 -9.93 10.85
C ALA A 115 6.42 -9.26 12.22
N GLU A 116 7.42 -8.39 12.30
CA GLU A 116 7.68 -7.57 13.50
C GLU A 116 6.54 -6.58 13.79
N GLU A 117 6.05 -5.89 12.76
CA GLU A 117 4.91 -4.96 12.91
C GLU A 117 3.65 -5.71 13.38
N TRP A 118 3.33 -6.85 12.80
CA TRP A 118 2.16 -7.64 13.19
C TRP A 118 2.28 -8.22 14.59
N SER A 119 3.47 -8.64 15.02
CA SER A 119 3.70 -9.17 16.37
C SER A 119 3.48 -8.13 17.46
N GLY A 120 3.62 -6.84 17.12
CA GLY A 120 3.37 -5.72 18.04
C GLY A 120 1.90 -5.30 18.17
N VAL A 121 0.99 -5.92 17.40
CA VAL A 121 -0.44 -5.58 17.43
C VAL A 121 -1.23 -6.67 18.15
N GLU A 122 -1.71 -6.37 19.36
CA GLU A 122 -2.55 -7.29 20.13
C GLU A 122 -3.88 -7.58 19.43
N GLY A 123 -4.31 -8.85 19.44
CA GLY A 123 -5.61 -9.27 18.89
C GLY A 123 -5.75 -9.09 17.38
N LEU A 124 -4.65 -8.98 16.64
CA LEU A 124 -4.69 -8.79 15.18
C LEU A 124 -5.48 -9.91 14.47
N GLY A 125 -5.32 -11.15 14.93
CA GLY A 125 -6.02 -12.32 14.38
C GLY A 125 -7.54 -12.29 14.56
N ASP A 126 -8.04 -11.56 15.57
CA ASP A 126 -9.48 -11.46 15.86
C ASP A 126 -10.16 -10.30 15.11
N LYS A 127 -9.38 -9.47 14.41
CA LYS A 127 -9.91 -8.34 13.65
C LYS A 127 -10.43 -8.75 12.30
N PRO A 128 -11.39 -7.99 11.72
CA PRO A 128 -11.72 -8.11 10.31
C PRO A 128 -10.50 -7.93 9.40
N ILE A 129 -10.50 -8.57 8.23
CA ILE A 129 -9.32 -8.58 7.33
C ILE A 129 -8.88 -7.17 6.92
N ASP A 130 -9.83 -6.27 6.69
CA ASP A 130 -9.60 -4.87 6.32
C ASP A 130 -8.92 -4.04 7.43
N GLU A 131 -8.98 -4.51 8.68
CA GLU A 131 -8.29 -3.91 9.83
C GLU A 131 -6.91 -4.53 10.12
N ARG A 132 -6.49 -5.55 9.36
CA ARG A 132 -5.22 -6.28 9.58
C ARG A 132 -4.05 -5.76 8.74
N VAL A 133 -4.15 -4.57 8.21
CA VAL A 133 -3.01 -3.95 7.50
C VAL A 133 -1.94 -3.54 8.49
N ALA A 134 -0.68 -3.86 8.19
CA ALA A 134 0.46 -3.44 8.99
C ALA A 134 0.49 -1.91 9.11
N PRO A 135 0.56 -1.34 10.35
CA PRO A 135 0.37 0.10 10.56
C PRO A 135 1.38 0.97 9.80
N GLY A 136 2.65 0.54 9.74
CA GLY A 136 3.67 1.27 9.01
C GLY A 136 3.43 1.26 7.50
N LEU A 137 2.98 0.12 6.96
CA LEU A 137 2.63 -0.02 5.56
C LEU A 137 1.39 0.81 5.21
N LEU A 138 0.36 0.78 6.07
CA LEU A 138 -0.84 1.60 5.90
C LEU A 138 -0.50 3.10 5.87
N GLY A 139 0.44 3.55 6.70
CA GLY A 139 0.90 4.93 6.71
C GLY A 139 1.60 5.36 5.41
N ARG A 140 2.27 4.43 4.71
CA ARG A 140 2.98 4.71 3.45
C ARG A 140 2.12 4.51 2.21
N GLN A 141 1.24 3.50 2.22
CA GLN A 141 0.40 3.09 1.09
C GLN A 141 -1.09 3.03 1.47
N PRO A 142 -1.68 4.13 1.97
CA PRO A 142 -3.04 4.09 2.53
C PRO A 142 -4.09 3.65 1.51
N HIS A 143 -4.04 4.17 0.30
CA HIS A 143 -5.04 3.87 -0.74
C HIS A 143 -4.92 2.45 -1.28
N LEU A 144 -3.68 2.00 -1.52
CA LEU A 144 -3.44 0.65 -2.04
C LEU A 144 -3.81 -0.41 -0.99
N CYS A 145 -3.39 -0.24 0.25
CA CYS A 145 -3.68 -1.18 1.33
C CYS A 145 -5.19 -1.27 1.62
N ALA A 146 -5.86 -0.13 1.72
CA ALA A 146 -7.30 -0.11 1.94
C ALA A 146 -8.06 -0.82 0.80
N LYS A 147 -7.67 -0.55 -0.46
CA LYS A 147 -8.35 -1.17 -1.61
C LYS A 147 -8.07 -2.67 -1.74
N LEU A 148 -6.87 -3.13 -1.43
CA LEU A 148 -6.56 -4.58 -1.41
C LEU A 148 -7.36 -5.30 -0.32
N ALA A 149 -7.46 -4.72 0.87
CA ALA A 149 -8.25 -5.26 1.96
C ALA A 149 -9.74 -5.33 1.59
N GLU A 150 -10.28 -4.26 0.98
CA GLU A 150 -11.65 -4.21 0.47
C GLU A 150 -11.92 -5.30 -0.58
N LEU A 151 -11.00 -5.47 -1.57
CA LEU A 151 -11.15 -6.48 -2.60
C LEU A 151 -11.16 -7.91 -2.03
N ILE A 152 -10.23 -8.21 -1.12
CA ILE A 152 -10.18 -9.53 -0.49
C ILE A 152 -11.43 -9.78 0.36
N ALA A 153 -11.92 -8.78 1.10
CA ALA A 153 -13.15 -8.90 1.86
C ALA A 153 -14.38 -9.08 0.95
N GLU A 154 -14.40 -8.42 -0.21
CA GLU A 154 -15.44 -8.57 -1.22
C GLU A 154 -15.43 -9.96 -1.84
N ASP A 155 -14.25 -10.51 -2.19
CA ASP A 155 -14.12 -11.86 -2.73
C ASP A 155 -14.62 -12.92 -1.73
N VAL A 156 -14.42 -12.69 -0.42
CA VAL A 156 -15.00 -13.56 0.62
C VAL A 156 -16.52 -13.40 0.69
N ARG A 157 -17.01 -12.17 0.63
CA ARG A 157 -18.44 -11.88 0.73
C ARG A 157 -19.23 -12.42 -0.45
N THR A 158 -18.64 -12.43 -1.65
CA THR A 158 -19.24 -12.95 -2.89
C THR A 158 -18.98 -14.43 -3.14
N GLU A 159 -18.34 -15.11 -2.16
CA GLU A 159 -17.94 -16.52 -2.26
C GLU A 159 -16.95 -16.82 -3.43
N ALA A 160 -16.33 -15.82 -4.00
CA ALA A 160 -15.24 -15.98 -4.96
C ALA A 160 -13.97 -16.55 -4.29
N MET A 161 -13.84 -16.33 -2.98
CA MET A 161 -12.75 -16.86 -2.15
C MET A 161 -13.29 -17.33 -0.80
N THR A 162 -12.70 -18.39 -0.22
CA THR A 162 -13.01 -18.78 1.16
C THR A 162 -12.31 -17.88 2.17
N ALA A 163 -12.87 -17.78 3.38
CA ALA A 163 -12.22 -17.02 4.46
C ALA A 163 -10.83 -17.58 4.79
N GLU A 164 -10.65 -18.92 4.78
CA GLU A 164 -9.34 -19.53 5.00
C GLU A 164 -8.33 -19.14 3.90
N CYS A 165 -8.77 -19.05 2.64
CA CYS A 165 -7.92 -18.59 1.56
C CYS A 165 -7.50 -17.13 1.78
N ALA A 166 -8.42 -16.26 2.17
CA ALA A 166 -8.14 -14.85 2.48
C ALA A 166 -7.11 -14.69 3.61
N GLU A 167 -7.24 -15.49 4.68
CA GLU A 167 -6.27 -15.53 5.80
C GLU A 167 -4.85 -15.88 5.33
N VAL A 168 -4.72 -16.77 4.36
CA VAL A 168 -3.41 -17.19 3.83
C VAL A 168 -2.87 -16.18 2.83
N ILE A 169 -3.72 -15.50 2.05
CA ILE A 169 -3.31 -14.61 0.95
C ILE A 169 -3.04 -13.19 1.40
N PHE A 170 -3.75 -12.68 2.40
CA PHE A 170 -3.64 -11.28 2.80
C PHE A 170 -2.23 -10.88 3.30
N PRO A 171 -1.57 -11.63 4.20
CA PRO A 171 -0.23 -11.30 4.65
C PRO A 171 0.82 -11.27 3.51
N PRO A 172 0.95 -12.29 2.64
CA PRO A 172 1.91 -12.24 1.54
C PRO A 172 1.63 -11.13 0.52
N THR A 173 0.37 -10.71 0.35
CA THR A 173 0.02 -9.57 -0.50
C THR A 173 0.60 -8.27 0.08
N GLN A 174 0.49 -8.04 1.38
CA GLN A 174 1.10 -6.90 2.06
C GLN A 174 2.64 -6.93 1.94
N VAL A 175 3.26 -8.10 2.03
CA VAL A 175 4.72 -8.27 1.84
C VAL A 175 5.15 -7.81 0.45
N ILE A 176 4.37 -8.09 -0.60
CA ILE A 176 4.68 -7.64 -1.96
C ILE A 176 4.56 -6.11 -2.06
N VAL A 177 3.53 -5.52 -1.45
CA VAL A 177 3.38 -4.06 -1.40
C VAL A 177 4.59 -3.40 -0.73
N GLU A 178 5.00 -3.88 0.44
CA GLU A 178 6.19 -3.38 1.16
C GLU A 178 7.46 -3.51 0.33
N ALA A 179 7.64 -4.64 -0.35
CA ALA A 179 8.83 -4.88 -1.16
C ALA A 179 8.93 -3.89 -2.35
N PHE A 180 7.82 -3.58 -3.03
CA PHE A 180 7.79 -2.58 -4.10
C PHE A 180 7.95 -1.17 -3.56
N ASP A 181 7.24 -0.82 -2.48
CA ASP A 181 7.33 0.47 -1.81
C ASP A 181 8.78 0.80 -1.45
N ALA A 182 9.48 -0.13 -0.81
CA ALA A 182 10.88 0.02 -0.46
C ALA A 182 11.81 0.12 -1.68
N ALA A 183 11.56 -0.70 -2.71
CA ALA A 183 12.41 -0.74 -3.90
C ALA A 183 12.30 0.55 -4.74
N ILE A 184 11.12 1.18 -4.81
CA ILE A 184 10.90 2.45 -5.52
C ILE A 184 11.55 3.62 -4.78
N ASP A 185 11.47 3.63 -3.45
CA ASP A 185 12.11 4.66 -2.62
C ASP A 185 13.62 4.48 -2.49
N GLY A 186 14.18 3.37 -2.98
CA GLY A 186 15.61 3.04 -2.86
C GLY A 186 16.01 2.74 -1.42
N ARG A 187 15.07 2.40 -0.54
CA ARG A 187 15.30 2.03 0.85
C ARG A 187 15.29 0.50 1.03
N ARG A 188 15.82 0.05 2.13
CA ARG A 188 15.62 -1.35 2.53
C ARG A 188 14.20 -1.51 3.08
N PRO A 189 13.49 -2.62 2.78
CA PRO A 189 12.19 -2.87 3.39
C PRO A 189 12.25 -2.69 4.91
N GLY A 190 11.29 -1.95 5.48
CA GLY A 190 11.23 -1.60 6.89
C GLY A 190 12.18 -0.51 7.37
N GLU A 191 13.04 -0.01 6.54
CA GLU A 191 13.75 1.22 6.84
C GLU A 191 12.71 2.33 6.99
N ARG A 192 12.50 2.79 8.23
CA ARG A 192 11.58 3.89 8.50
C ARG A 192 12.10 5.11 7.78
N VAL A 193 11.26 5.76 7.00
CA VAL A 193 11.53 7.15 6.60
C VAL A 193 11.64 7.91 7.92
N GLY A 194 12.86 8.29 8.29
CA GLY A 194 13.11 8.97 9.57
C GLY A 194 12.21 10.19 9.69
N PRO A 195 11.89 10.65 10.91
CA PRO A 195 11.14 11.88 11.07
C PRO A 195 11.83 12.94 10.22
N ILE A 196 11.04 13.71 9.45
CA ILE A 196 11.58 14.82 8.67
C ILE A 196 12.34 15.71 9.63
N VAL A 197 13.66 15.65 9.58
CA VAL A 197 14.50 16.64 10.24
C VAL A 197 14.25 17.92 9.44
N ARG A 198 13.45 18.80 9.99
CA ARG A 198 13.27 20.14 9.40
C ARG A 198 14.64 20.77 9.33
N GLU A 199 15.15 21.05 8.13
CA GLU A 199 16.43 21.74 7.94
C GLU A 199 16.43 23.12 8.60
N THR A 200 15.25 23.67 8.89
CA THR A 200 15.08 24.91 9.64
C THR A 200 14.61 24.62 11.06
N ALA A 201 15.40 25.04 12.03
CA ALA A 201 15.01 24.98 13.43
C ALA A 201 13.64 25.66 13.62
N LYS A 202 12.76 25.01 14.41
CA LYS A 202 11.44 25.58 14.71
C LYS A 202 11.64 26.91 15.42
N VAL A 203 11.34 28.02 14.73
CA VAL A 203 11.45 29.34 15.33
C VAL A 203 10.44 29.46 16.46
N GLY A 204 10.94 29.58 17.67
CA GLY A 204 10.11 29.77 18.86
C GLY A 204 9.40 31.12 18.81
N ARG A 205 8.23 31.19 19.42
CA ARG A 205 7.39 32.39 19.46
C ARG A 205 8.15 33.65 19.95
N ASN A 206 9.16 33.46 20.80
CA ASN A 206 9.97 34.52 21.38
C ASN A 206 11.33 34.71 20.70
N ASP A 207 11.71 33.87 19.74
CA ASP A 207 12.98 33.95 19.03
C ASP A 207 13.03 35.15 18.08
N PRO A 208 14.23 35.63 17.71
CA PRO A 208 14.38 36.64 16.68
C PRO A 208 13.73 36.21 15.38
N CYS A 209 13.00 37.08 14.72
CA CYS A 209 12.34 36.76 13.46
C CYS A 209 13.36 36.52 12.35
N PRO A 210 13.30 35.39 11.62
CA PRO A 210 14.25 35.08 10.55
C PRO A 210 14.21 36.05 9.36
N CYS A 211 13.23 36.98 9.30
CA CYS A 211 13.18 38.03 8.29
C CYS A 211 14.20 39.17 8.53
N GLY A 212 15.03 39.11 9.57
CA GLY A 212 16.02 40.13 9.88
C GLY A 212 15.48 41.42 10.49
N SER A 213 14.20 41.51 10.84
CA SER A 213 13.56 42.73 11.40
C SER A 213 13.97 43.06 12.83
N GLY A 214 14.76 42.22 13.51
CA GLY A 214 15.15 42.38 14.91
C GLY A 214 13.99 42.21 15.92
N LYS A 215 12.75 41.97 15.45
CA LYS A 215 11.58 41.76 16.29
C LYS A 215 11.43 40.28 16.64
N LYS A 216 10.80 39.98 17.80
CA LYS A 216 10.45 38.61 18.16
C LYS A 216 9.43 38.06 17.14
N TYR A 217 9.54 36.78 16.78
CA TYR A 217 8.69 36.12 15.76
C TYR A 217 7.18 36.35 15.99
N LYS A 218 6.72 36.28 17.26
CA LYS A 218 5.31 36.57 17.63
C LYS A 218 4.86 38.00 17.32
N LYS A 219 5.77 38.96 17.24
CA LYS A 219 5.46 40.35 16.97
C LYS A 219 5.74 40.77 15.52
N CYS A 220 6.16 39.81 14.68
CA CYS A 220 6.50 40.05 13.30
C CYS A 220 5.66 39.22 12.34
N HIS A 221 5.74 37.88 12.39
CA HIS A 221 5.07 37.00 11.45
C HIS A 221 4.00 36.06 12.08
N ALA A 222 4.03 35.84 13.40
CA ALA A 222 3.05 35.00 14.06
C ALA A 222 1.68 35.66 14.32
N GLY A 223 1.50 36.88 13.88
CA GLY A 223 0.26 37.67 14.05
C GLY A 223 -0.49 37.96 12.76
N GLN A 224 -0.12 37.32 11.64
CA GLN A 224 -0.75 37.50 10.33
C GLN A 224 -1.38 36.20 9.80
N GLY A 225 -1.94 35.34 10.70
CA GLY A 225 -2.72 34.17 10.36
C GLY A 225 -4.05 34.21 11.11
#